data_e24ec3234478918985b48af0130f4eb1
#
_entry.id   e24ec3234478918985b48af0130f4eb1
#
_cell.length_a   1.000
_cell.length_b   1.000
_cell.length_c   1.000
_cell.angle_alpha   90.00
_cell.angle_beta   90.00
_cell.angle_gamma   90.00
#
_symmetry.space_group_name_H-M   'P 1'
#
loop_
_entity.id
_entity.type
_entity.pdbx_description
1 polymer ?
#
loop_
_entity_poly.entity_id
_entity_poly.type
_entity_poly.pdbx_seq_one_letter_code
_entity_poly.pdbx_strand_id
1 'polypeptide(L)'
;MSRKKNRLTLFAVVLTMTPSLAVYEIASGQEYLSPAVVVADAQGKTLYIAETTAKQIAVFDIEAAEVETTIAVVAKPTGLTMSNNGKLLYVTCAAPEGSICVIETDTHRVRRQFPAGYGARSPVLSPDGKTLYVCNRFDNDISVISTDQGKQIAAIPALREPVAAALTPDGRRLFVGNHLPHEPSNGDSVACNVSVIDTGRAAFEIDIPLPNGSTGLQDITVSPDGKLVFVSHILARYTVPTTQLERGWINTNAISIIDARFRTLLETVLLDDVDHGAANPWAVACTSDGKLLCVTHAGTHELSVIEIRPLIEKISAHRRRNKVRDERFTALTYTADYYGSGSGSNIPNELSFLYGIRERIKLPGNGPRSLAIVGRKAYVAEYFTDSLAVVDISEDSRHRTSSVALGPKLPMTAERRGEMIFNDALICFQSWQSCASCHPSDARADALNWDLLNDGLGNPKNTKSLLFSHQTPPSMMTGVRATAELAVRAGIRHILFAVRPEEESAAMDEYLKALKPIPSPYLVDGKLSEAARRGRKVFHKAGCSSCHSGPLFTNLQEYDVGTGDGRDKGLKFDTPSLVEIWRTAPYLYDGRAATINDVVTTFNRHDKHGHTSDLCEEEIKDLVEFVLSQ
;
A
#
# COMPACT_ATOMS: atom_id res chain seq x y z
N MET A 1 62.81 74.75 -7.53
CA MET A 1 62.40 73.95 -8.68
C MET A 1 61.82 72.61 -8.16
N SER A 2 60.51 72.57 -8.14
CA SER A 2 59.72 71.42 -7.53
C SER A 2 59.35 70.42 -8.61
N ARG A 3 59.70 69.13 -8.40
CA ARG A 3 59.22 68.05 -9.22
C ARG A 3 58.04 67.35 -8.49
N LYS A 4 56.83 67.49 -9.04
CA LYS A 4 55.64 66.71 -8.65
C LYS A 4 55.74 65.31 -9.18
N LYS A 5 55.63 64.28 -8.29
CA LYS A 5 55.43 62.89 -8.65
C LYS A 5 53.93 62.61 -8.67
N ASN A 6 53.40 62.26 -9.84
CA ASN A 6 52.07 61.67 -10.00
C ASN A 6 52.08 60.22 -9.56
N ARG A 7 51.25 59.85 -8.59
CA ARG A 7 50.91 58.45 -8.28
C ARG A 7 49.61 58.08 -8.99
N LEU A 8 49.67 57.17 -9.92
CA LEU A 8 48.51 56.49 -10.48
C LEU A 8 48.04 55.44 -9.47
N THR A 9 46.79 55.56 -8.98
CA THR A 9 46.15 54.54 -8.17
C THR A 9 45.29 53.68 -9.09
N LEU A 10 45.66 52.41 -9.23
CA LEU A 10 44.91 51.37 -9.96
C LEU A 10 43.81 50.88 -9.03
N PHE A 11 42.54 51.12 -9.36
CA PHE A 11 41.39 50.47 -8.70
C PHE A 11 41.15 49.15 -9.41
N ALA A 12 41.43 48.02 -8.73
CA ALA A 12 40.99 46.70 -9.13
C ALA A 12 39.53 46.49 -8.67
N VAL A 13 38.59 46.44 -9.62
CA VAL A 13 37.21 46.04 -9.36
C VAL A 13 37.19 44.49 -9.37
N VAL A 14 37.07 43.91 -8.18
CA VAL A 14 36.78 42.46 -8.03
C VAL A 14 35.27 42.25 -8.20
N LEU A 15 34.87 41.75 -9.35
CA LEU A 15 33.47 41.27 -9.56
C LEU A 15 33.30 39.90 -8.85
N THR A 16 32.73 39.92 -7.68
CA THR A 16 32.27 38.68 -7.03
C THR A 16 30.96 38.24 -7.69
N MET A 17 31.02 37.26 -8.58
CA MET A 17 29.83 36.54 -9.02
C MET A 17 29.37 35.63 -7.86
N THR A 18 28.36 36.02 -7.12
CA THR A 18 27.57 35.14 -6.28
C THR A 18 26.62 34.35 -7.17
N PRO A 19 26.61 32.99 -7.14
CA PRO A 19 25.57 32.25 -7.82
C PRO A 19 24.23 32.55 -7.11
N SER A 20 23.36 33.25 -7.80
CA SER A 20 21.97 33.42 -7.38
C SER A 20 21.28 32.06 -7.45
N LEU A 21 21.12 31.40 -6.30
CA LEU A 21 20.16 30.32 -6.15
C LEU A 21 18.78 30.96 -6.34
N ALA A 22 18.23 30.79 -7.53
CA ALA A 22 16.83 31.11 -7.78
C ALA A 22 15.99 30.18 -6.92
N VAL A 23 15.56 30.65 -5.76
CA VAL A 23 14.46 30.05 -5.00
C VAL A 23 13.22 30.36 -5.83
N TYR A 24 12.73 29.38 -6.58
CA TYR A 24 11.41 29.45 -7.18
C TYR A 24 10.38 29.40 -6.04
N GLU A 25 9.86 30.56 -5.65
CA GLU A 25 8.62 30.61 -4.88
C GLU A 25 7.52 29.97 -5.74
N ILE A 26 7.00 28.84 -5.28
CA ILE A 26 5.78 28.25 -5.85
C ILE A 26 4.69 29.28 -5.63
N ALA A 27 4.12 29.78 -6.72
CA ALA A 27 2.97 30.68 -6.66
C ALA A 27 1.89 29.97 -5.81
N SER A 28 1.41 30.62 -4.76
CA SER A 28 0.42 30.10 -3.84
C SER A 28 -0.82 29.65 -4.62
N GLY A 29 -1.01 28.34 -4.80
CA GLY A 29 -2.15 27.74 -5.49
C GLY A 29 -1.87 26.58 -6.43
N GLN A 30 -0.62 26.26 -6.78
CA GLN A 30 -0.33 25.10 -7.60
C GLN A 30 0.07 23.89 -6.73
N GLU A 31 -0.71 22.82 -6.78
CA GLU A 31 -0.44 21.55 -6.09
C GLU A 31 -0.04 20.48 -7.10
N TYR A 32 0.73 19.47 -6.66
CA TYR A 32 0.94 18.26 -7.46
C TYR A 32 -0.40 17.59 -7.75
N LEU A 33 -0.52 16.97 -8.92
CA LEU A 33 -1.75 16.30 -9.31
C LEU A 33 -1.88 14.93 -8.64
N SER A 34 -0.83 14.13 -8.71
CA SER A 34 -0.77 12.77 -8.19
C SER A 34 -1.87 11.87 -8.76
N PRO A 35 -1.88 11.60 -10.09
CA PRO A 35 -2.88 10.76 -10.72
C PRO A 35 -2.79 9.33 -10.16
N ALA A 36 -3.89 8.82 -9.60
CA ALA A 36 -3.89 7.57 -8.85
C ALA A 36 -4.91 6.54 -9.35
N VAL A 37 -5.99 6.97 -10.00
CA VAL A 37 -7.01 6.08 -10.58
C VAL A 37 -7.40 6.60 -11.94
N VAL A 38 -7.54 5.70 -12.92
CA VAL A 38 -8.01 6.03 -14.27
C VAL A 38 -9.09 5.05 -14.72
N VAL A 39 -10.16 5.58 -15.31
CA VAL A 39 -11.22 4.79 -15.95
C VAL A 39 -11.55 5.39 -17.30
N ALA A 40 -11.89 4.54 -18.28
CA ALA A 40 -12.33 4.97 -19.61
C ALA A 40 -13.85 5.01 -19.68
N ASP A 41 -14.39 5.87 -20.54
CA ASP A 41 -15.78 5.79 -20.93
C ASP A 41 -16.04 4.54 -21.81
N ALA A 42 -17.31 4.18 -21.98
CA ALA A 42 -17.70 2.99 -22.74
C ALA A 42 -17.37 3.08 -24.23
N GLN A 43 -17.20 4.30 -24.76
CA GLN A 43 -16.87 4.58 -26.16
C GLN A 43 -15.35 4.54 -26.40
N GLY A 44 -14.54 4.55 -25.35
CA GLY A 44 -13.08 4.63 -25.44
C GLY A 44 -12.58 5.97 -26.00
N LYS A 45 -13.30 7.06 -25.73
CA LYS A 45 -12.95 8.41 -26.18
C LYS A 45 -12.41 9.28 -25.05
N THR A 46 -12.90 9.08 -23.84
CA THR A 46 -12.58 9.91 -22.68
C THR A 46 -12.02 9.06 -21.54
N LEU A 47 -10.98 9.56 -20.89
CA LEU A 47 -10.51 9.03 -19.60
C LEU A 47 -10.88 10.00 -18.49
N TYR A 48 -11.32 9.45 -17.39
CA TYR A 48 -11.49 10.17 -16.12
C TYR A 48 -10.36 9.76 -15.20
N ILE A 49 -9.58 10.74 -14.72
CA ILE A 49 -8.35 10.52 -13.94
C ILE A 49 -8.51 11.19 -12.59
N ALA A 50 -8.46 10.39 -11.52
CA ALA A 50 -8.47 10.90 -10.16
C ALA A 50 -7.10 11.45 -9.77
N GLU A 51 -7.02 12.75 -9.56
CA GLU A 51 -5.84 13.50 -9.15
C GLU A 51 -5.92 13.76 -7.65
N THR A 52 -5.25 12.86 -6.87
CA THR A 52 -5.51 12.73 -5.44
C THR A 52 -5.04 13.93 -4.62
N THR A 53 -3.88 14.51 -4.93
CA THR A 53 -3.36 15.68 -4.20
C THR A 53 -4.13 16.94 -4.57
N ALA A 54 -4.43 17.12 -5.85
CA ALA A 54 -5.20 18.27 -6.35
C ALA A 54 -6.71 18.19 -6.01
N LYS A 55 -7.21 17.05 -5.51
CA LYS A 55 -8.63 16.82 -5.16
C LYS A 55 -9.58 17.11 -6.32
N GLN A 56 -9.25 16.60 -7.48
CA GLN A 56 -10.03 16.79 -8.69
C GLN A 56 -10.04 15.56 -9.59
N ILE A 57 -10.91 15.57 -10.59
CA ILE A 57 -10.97 14.57 -11.66
C ILE A 57 -10.61 15.29 -12.95
N ALA A 58 -9.52 14.88 -13.59
CA ALA A 58 -9.22 15.33 -14.95
C ALA A 58 -10.06 14.55 -15.97
N VAL A 59 -10.62 15.26 -16.92
CA VAL A 59 -11.32 14.73 -18.10
C VAL A 59 -10.35 14.82 -19.27
N PHE A 60 -9.90 13.67 -19.76
CA PHE A 60 -8.85 13.59 -20.78
C PHE A 60 -9.42 13.05 -22.08
N ASP A 61 -9.26 13.81 -23.16
CA ASP A 61 -9.62 13.39 -24.51
C ASP A 61 -8.52 12.49 -25.10
N ILE A 62 -8.89 11.27 -25.46
CA ILE A 62 -7.94 10.27 -25.98
C ILE A 62 -7.44 10.62 -27.38
N GLU A 63 -8.28 11.23 -28.24
CA GLU A 63 -7.92 11.59 -29.61
C GLU A 63 -7.04 12.84 -29.65
N ALA A 64 -7.43 13.87 -28.91
CA ALA A 64 -6.64 15.10 -28.76
C ALA A 64 -5.37 14.90 -27.93
N ALA A 65 -5.31 13.85 -27.09
CA ALA A 65 -4.26 13.56 -26.14
C ALA A 65 -3.98 14.72 -25.17
N GLU A 66 -5.05 15.34 -24.64
CA GLU A 66 -4.96 16.45 -23.68
C GLU A 66 -6.09 16.41 -22.64
N VAL A 67 -5.88 17.15 -21.54
CA VAL A 67 -6.91 17.37 -20.52
C VAL A 67 -7.88 18.45 -21.02
N GLU A 68 -9.12 18.07 -21.26
CA GLU A 68 -10.18 18.98 -21.69
C GLU A 68 -10.63 19.91 -20.56
N THR A 69 -10.87 19.34 -19.39
CA THR A 69 -11.33 20.07 -18.20
C THR A 69 -11.01 19.31 -16.92
N THR A 70 -11.20 19.97 -15.77
CA THR A 70 -11.06 19.36 -14.45
C THR A 70 -12.33 19.59 -13.61
N ILE A 71 -12.67 18.65 -12.75
CA ILE A 71 -13.84 18.66 -11.89
C ILE A 71 -13.38 18.56 -10.44
N ALA A 72 -13.54 19.64 -9.66
CA ALA A 72 -13.19 19.63 -8.24
C ALA A 72 -14.10 18.68 -7.45
N VAL A 73 -13.54 17.94 -6.50
CA VAL A 73 -14.25 17.07 -5.56
C VAL A 73 -13.95 17.45 -4.12
N VAL A 74 -14.80 17.02 -3.19
CA VAL A 74 -14.81 17.49 -1.80
C VAL A 74 -13.60 17.05 -0.97
N ALA A 75 -12.95 15.93 -1.33
CA ALA A 75 -11.79 15.40 -0.63
C ALA A 75 -10.95 14.55 -1.61
N LYS A 76 -9.88 13.94 -1.13
CA LYS A 76 -8.95 13.10 -1.88
C LYS A 76 -9.68 12.00 -2.65
N PRO A 77 -9.76 12.02 -4.01
CA PRO A 77 -10.41 10.97 -4.78
C PRO A 77 -9.54 9.70 -4.76
N THR A 78 -10.17 8.56 -4.51
CA THR A 78 -9.50 7.27 -4.25
C THR A 78 -10.03 6.11 -5.06
N GLY A 79 -11.09 6.32 -5.82
CA GLY A 79 -11.67 5.30 -6.69
C GLY A 79 -12.69 5.89 -7.64
N LEU A 80 -12.82 5.29 -8.80
CA LEU A 80 -13.73 5.69 -9.88
C LEU A 80 -14.49 4.48 -10.41
N THR A 81 -15.78 4.62 -10.67
CA THR A 81 -16.55 3.65 -11.46
C THR A 81 -17.61 4.36 -12.29
N MET A 82 -17.77 3.90 -13.53
CA MET A 82 -18.71 4.46 -14.50
C MET A 82 -20.04 3.72 -14.45
N SER A 83 -21.15 4.43 -14.59
CA SER A 83 -22.44 3.79 -14.86
C SER A 83 -22.45 3.10 -16.21
N ASN A 84 -23.23 2.01 -16.36
CA ASN A 84 -23.27 1.20 -17.59
C ASN A 84 -23.70 1.99 -18.84
N ASN A 85 -24.48 3.05 -18.65
CA ASN A 85 -24.90 3.94 -19.75
C ASN A 85 -23.91 5.09 -20.01
N GLY A 86 -22.79 5.14 -19.28
CA GLY A 86 -21.75 6.15 -19.42
C GLY A 86 -22.12 7.55 -18.90
N LYS A 87 -23.32 7.75 -18.34
CA LYS A 87 -23.82 9.10 -17.98
C LYS A 87 -23.43 9.59 -16.60
N LEU A 88 -23.02 8.67 -15.71
CA LEU A 88 -22.64 9.00 -14.34
C LEU A 88 -21.29 8.38 -14.02
N LEU A 89 -20.43 9.17 -13.38
CA LEU A 89 -19.20 8.72 -12.76
C LEU A 89 -19.34 8.81 -11.25
N TYR A 90 -19.13 7.69 -10.56
CA TYR A 90 -19.09 7.62 -9.11
C TYR A 90 -17.64 7.72 -8.63
N VAL A 91 -17.38 8.67 -7.75
CA VAL A 91 -16.05 8.99 -7.23
C VAL A 91 -16.04 8.83 -5.73
N THR A 92 -15.28 7.88 -5.20
CA THR A 92 -15.04 7.81 -3.76
C THR A 92 -14.01 8.85 -3.34
N CYS A 93 -14.32 9.56 -2.26
CA CYS A 93 -13.47 10.58 -1.67
C CYS A 93 -13.10 10.15 -0.25
N ALA A 94 -11.81 9.90 0.00
CA ALA A 94 -11.32 9.44 1.30
C ALA A 94 -11.18 10.60 2.28
N ALA A 95 -11.87 10.46 3.39
CA ALA A 95 -11.79 11.32 4.56
C ALA A 95 -12.20 10.47 5.79
N PRO A 96 -12.06 10.98 7.03
CA PRO A 96 -12.68 10.33 8.19
C PRO A 96 -14.19 10.13 7.99
N GLU A 97 -14.87 11.15 7.48
CA GLU A 97 -16.24 11.02 6.95
C GLU A 97 -16.14 10.87 5.43
N GLY A 98 -16.03 9.62 4.96
CA GLY A 98 -15.93 9.31 3.54
C GLY A 98 -17.17 9.76 2.76
N SER A 99 -17.00 10.02 1.49
CA SER A 99 -18.11 10.44 0.63
C SER A 99 -17.98 9.90 -0.79
N ILE A 100 -19.10 9.89 -1.50
CA ILE A 100 -19.18 9.55 -2.91
C ILE A 100 -19.75 10.76 -3.65
N CYS A 101 -18.94 11.32 -4.57
CA CYS A 101 -19.41 12.31 -5.52
C CYS A 101 -19.95 11.60 -6.76
N VAL A 102 -21.14 11.97 -7.22
CA VAL A 102 -21.74 11.52 -8.47
C VAL A 102 -21.63 12.64 -9.49
N ILE A 103 -20.88 12.43 -10.55
CA ILE A 103 -20.62 13.41 -11.60
C ILE A 103 -21.43 13.04 -12.82
N GLU A 104 -22.13 14.02 -13.42
CA GLU A 104 -22.71 13.88 -14.75
C GLU A 104 -21.63 14.05 -15.80
N THR A 105 -21.47 13.06 -16.67
CA THR A 105 -20.41 13.05 -17.68
C THR A 105 -20.66 14.06 -18.81
N ASP A 106 -21.92 14.31 -19.16
CA ASP A 106 -22.29 15.26 -20.22
C ASP A 106 -22.07 16.73 -19.81
N THR A 107 -22.15 17.05 -18.51
CA THR A 107 -22.05 18.43 -17.99
C THR A 107 -20.78 18.68 -17.23
N HIS A 108 -20.01 17.64 -16.91
CA HIS A 108 -18.81 17.66 -16.06
C HIS A 108 -19.06 18.31 -14.68
N ARG A 109 -20.24 18.04 -14.09
CA ARG A 109 -20.64 18.65 -12.78
C ARG A 109 -20.98 17.58 -11.76
N VAL A 110 -20.62 17.85 -10.52
CA VAL A 110 -21.08 17.06 -9.37
C VAL A 110 -22.59 17.28 -9.21
N ARG A 111 -23.37 16.24 -9.48
CA ARG A 111 -24.84 16.25 -9.37
C ARG A 111 -25.35 15.95 -7.97
N ARG A 112 -24.71 14.99 -7.29
CA ARG A 112 -25.09 14.48 -5.98
C ARG A 112 -23.86 14.11 -5.19
N GLN A 113 -24.03 14.11 -3.87
CA GLN A 113 -23.06 13.58 -2.94
C GLN A 113 -23.79 12.78 -1.86
N PHE A 114 -23.21 11.66 -1.44
CA PHE A 114 -23.75 10.87 -0.33
C PHE A 114 -22.61 10.28 0.51
N PRO A 115 -22.91 9.92 1.80
CA PRO A 115 -21.89 9.45 2.72
C PRO A 115 -21.36 8.05 2.33
N ALA A 116 -20.13 7.79 2.72
CA ALA A 116 -19.48 6.49 2.74
C ALA A 116 -18.70 6.35 4.07
N GLY A 117 -18.14 5.17 4.33
CA GLY A 117 -17.34 4.94 5.52
C GLY A 117 -15.92 5.53 5.44
N TYR A 118 -15.15 5.31 6.50
CA TYR A 118 -13.82 5.88 6.64
C TYR A 118 -12.83 5.29 5.64
N GLY A 119 -12.18 6.18 4.92
CA GLY A 119 -11.21 5.80 3.90
C GLY A 119 -11.83 5.14 2.67
N ALA A 120 -13.05 5.57 2.29
CA ALA A 120 -13.80 5.07 1.13
C ALA A 120 -12.95 4.98 -0.14
N ARG A 121 -12.96 3.82 -0.83
CA ARG A 121 -12.21 3.58 -2.06
C ARG A 121 -12.78 2.41 -2.87
N SER A 122 -12.25 2.21 -4.07
CA SER A 122 -12.61 1.09 -4.96
C SER A 122 -14.12 0.89 -5.12
N PRO A 123 -14.87 1.88 -5.66
CA PRO A 123 -16.29 1.74 -5.87
C PRO A 123 -16.57 0.75 -7.00
N VAL A 124 -17.50 -0.19 -6.80
CA VAL A 124 -17.91 -1.18 -7.78
C VAL A 124 -19.42 -1.13 -7.95
N LEU A 125 -19.89 -0.89 -9.17
CA LEU A 125 -21.31 -0.81 -9.50
C LEU A 125 -21.86 -2.17 -9.91
N SER A 126 -23.05 -2.52 -9.42
CA SER A 126 -23.78 -3.72 -9.86
C SER A 126 -24.15 -3.64 -11.37
N PRO A 127 -24.30 -4.78 -12.06
CA PRO A 127 -24.64 -4.80 -13.49
C PRO A 127 -25.97 -4.09 -13.83
N ASP A 128 -26.91 -4.03 -12.89
CA ASP A 128 -28.18 -3.31 -13.05
C ASP A 128 -28.08 -1.81 -12.70
N GLY A 129 -26.93 -1.36 -12.20
CA GLY A 129 -26.65 0.02 -11.84
C GLY A 129 -27.31 0.50 -10.54
N LYS A 130 -27.99 -0.38 -9.78
CA LYS A 130 -28.78 0.02 -8.61
C LYS A 130 -28.04 -0.05 -7.29
N THR A 131 -26.95 -0.79 -7.24
CA THR A 131 -26.15 -1.00 -6.04
C THR A 131 -24.71 -0.62 -6.29
N LEU A 132 -24.15 0.20 -5.40
CA LEU A 132 -22.74 0.56 -5.37
C LEU A 132 -22.09 -0.07 -4.13
N TYR A 133 -21.03 -0.87 -4.33
CA TYR A 133 -20.19 -1.43 -3.27
C TYR A 133 -18.98 -0.54 -3.10
N VAL A 134 -18.61 -0.21 -1.86
CA VAL A 134 -17.48 0.67 -1.56
C VAL A 134 -16.67 0.07 -0.41
N CYS A 135 -15.37 -0.09 -0.61
CA CYS A 135 -14.44 -0.49 0.43
C CYS A 135 -14.23 0.67 1.41
N ASN A 136 -14.53 0.48 2.68
CA ASN A 136 -14.21 1.41 3.75
C ASN A 136 -12.94 0.91 4.46
N ARG A 137 -11.81 1.44 4.04
CA ARG A 137 -10.50 0.90 4.39
C ARG A 137 -10.26 0.79 5.89
N PHE A 138 -10.69 1.78 6.66
CA PHE A 138 -10.38 1.90 8.09
C PHE A 138 -11.56 1.48 9.00
N ASP A 139 -12.76 1.32 8.42
CA ASP A 139 -13.88 0.67 9.12
C ASP A 139 -13.81 -0.86 8.99
N ASN A 140 -12.95 -1.37 8.10
CA ASN A 140 -12.83 -2.80 7.79
C ASN A 140 -14.18 -3.41 7.36
N ASP A 141 -14.91 -2.70 6.50
CA ASP A 141 -16.17 -3.18 5.94
C ASP A 141 -16.39 -2.73 4.49
N ILE A 142 -17.47 -3.22 3.90
CA ILE A 142 -17.94 -2.83 2.57
C ILE A 142 -19.31 -2.18 2.73
N SER A 143 -19.42 -0.90 2.40
CA SER A 143 -20.71 -0.23 2.26
C SER A 143 -21.45 -0.75 1.04
N VAL A 144 -22.71 -1.17 1.25
CA VAL A 144 -23.67 -1.48 0.18
C VAL A 144 -24.63 -0.31 0.07
N ILE A 145 -24.58 0.41 -1.04
CA ILE A 145 -25.28 1.69 -1.21
C ILE A 145 -26.30 1.60 -2.35
N SER A 146 -27.55 2.00 -2.08
CA SER A 146 -28.55 2.19 -3.13
C SER A 146 -28.23 3.46 -3.92
N THR A 147 -27.97 3.33 -5.22
CA THR A 147 -27.67 4.48 -6.10
C THR A 147 -28.84 5.42 -6.29
N ASP A 148 -30.07 4.90 -6.29
CA ASP A 148 -31.29 5.69 -6.42
C ASP A 148 -31.54 6.55 -5.18
N GLN A 149 -31.40 5.94 -4.00
CA GLN A 149 -31.64 6.62 -2.72
C GLN A 149 -30.43 7.45 -2.27
N GLY A 150 -29.20 7.09 -2.69
CA GLY A 150 -27.97 7.66 -2.17
C GLY A 150 -27.75 7.36 -0.69
N LYS A 151 -28.14 6.16 -0.26
CA LYS A 151 -28.04 5.72 1.15
C LYS A 151 -27.44 4.34 1.25
N GLN A 152 -26.64 4.15 2.30
CA GLN A 152 -26.18 2.83 2.70
C GLN A 152 -27.37 1.99 3.16
N ILE A 153 -27.50 0.81 2.57
CA ILE A 153 -28.55 -0.17 2.87
C ILE A 153 -28.03 -1.38 3.66
N ALA A 154 -26.71 -1.62 3.61
CA ALA A 154 -26.01 -2.61 4.44
C ALA A 154 -24.53 -2.23 4.59
N ALA A 155 -23.89 -2.77 5.64
CA ALA A 155 -22.42 -2.82 5.79
C ALA A 155 -22.04 -4.29 5.98
N ILE A 156 -21.06 -4.76 5.23
CA ILE A 156 -20.61 -6.16 5.28
C ILE A 156 -19.18 -6.16 5.83
N PRO A 157 -18.90 -6.81 6.96
CA PRO A 157 -17.57 -6.89 7.51
C PRO A 157 -16.57 -7.48 6.50
N ALA A 158 -15.38 -6.91 6.46
CA ALA A 158 -14.23 -7.41 5.73
C ALA A 158 -13.05 -7.58 6.71
N LEU A 159 -11.95 -8.12 6.21
CA LEU A 159 -10.73 -8.21 6.99
C LEU A 159 -9.97 -6.86 6.97
N ARG A 160 -8.70 -6.89 7.34
CA ARG A 160 -7.90 -5.68 7.57
C ARG A 160 -7.66 -4.86 6.31
N GLU A 161 -8.11 -3.61 6.33
CA GLU A 161 -7.91 -2.62 5.28
C GLU A 161 -8.38 -3.12 3.89
N PRO A 162 -9.69 -3.31 3.62
CA PRO A 162 -10.18 -3.60 2.28
C PRO A 162 -9.84 -2.44 1.34
N VAL A 163 -9.08 -2.71 0.27
CA VAL A 163 -8.51 -1.67 -0.60
C VAL A 163 -8.96 -1.77 -2.05
N ALA A 164 -9.39 -2.95 -2.47
CA ALA A 164 -9.78 -3.24 -3.84
C ALA A 164 -10.96 -4.20 -3.86
N ALA A 165 -11.83 -4.05 -4.84
CA ALA A 165 -12.95 -4.95 -5.04
C ALA A 165 -13.23 -5.16 -6.52
N ALA A 166 -13.65 -6.38 -6.89
CA ALA A 166 -14.05 -6.71 -8.25
C ALA A 166 -15.28 -7.63 -8.22
N LEU A 167 -16.25 -7.30 -9.05
CA LEU A 167 -17.52 -8.01 -9.15
C LEU A 167 -17.49 -8.98 -10.34
N THR A 168 -18.03 -10.18 -10.15
CA THR A 168 -18.25 -11.09 -11.29
C THR A 168 -19.22 -10.47 -12.31
N PRO A 169 -19.07 -10.78 -13.63
CA PRO A 169 -19.94 -10.21 -14.66
C PRO A 169 -21.43 -10.49 -14.48
N ASP A 170 -21.76 -11.62 -13.81
CA ASP A 170 -23.14 -11.96 -13.45
C ASP A 170 -23.66 -11.20 -12.21
N GLY A 171 -22.82 -10.40 -11.58
CA GLY A 171 -23.15 -9.60 -10.40
C GLY A 171 -23.33 -10.37 -9.09
N ARG A 172 -23.04 -11.68 -9.06
CA ARG A 172 -23.37 -12.54 -7.91
C ARG A 172 -22.33 -12.56 -6.80
N ARG A 173 -21.07 -12.31 -7.13
CA ARG A 173 -19.97 -12.33 -6.15
C ARG A 173 -19.08 -11.12 -6.29
N LEU A 174 -18.81 -10.50 -5.15
CA LEU A 174 -17.82 -9.46 -5.02
C LEU A 174 -16.59 -10.05 -4.32
N PHE A 175 -15.44 -9.97 -4.97
CA PHE A 175 -14.13 -10.32 -4.41
C PHE A 175 -13.50 -9.05 -3.86
N VAL A 176 -13.06 -9.09 -2.60
CA VAL A 176 -12.51 -7.95 -1.87
C VAL A 176 -11.08 -8.26 -1.45
N GLY A 177 -10.14 -7.46 -1.90
CA GLY A 177 -8.74 -7.57 -1.52
C GLY A 177 -8.47 -6.83 -0.21
N ASN A 178 -8.03 -7.55 0.81
CA ASN A 178 -7.60 -6.98 2.09
C ASN A 178 -6.10 -6.70 2.05
N HIS A 179 -5.70 -5.48 2.39
CA HIS A 179 -4.35 -4.97 2.14
C HIS A 179 -3.26 -5.67 2.94
N LEU A 180 -3.54 -5.98 4.19
CA LEU A 180 -2.57 -6.47 5.17
C LEU A 180 -3.06 -7.75 5.85
N PRO A 181 -2.14 -8.59 6.35
CA PRO A 181 -2.48 -9.68 7.26
C PRO A 181 -3.24 -9.18 8.49
N HIS A 182 -4.17 -9.99 8.99
CA HIS A 182 -4.98 -9.67 10.17
C HIS A 182 -4.65 -10.57 11.38
N GLU A 183 -3.98 -11.68 11.14
CA GLU A 183 -3.53 -12.63 12.17
C GLU A 183 -2.25 -12.13 12.89
N PRO A 184 -1.91 -12.70 14.07
CA PRO A 184 -0.63 -12.44 14.73
C PRO A 184 0.56 -12.73 13.83
N SER A 185 1.58 -11.87 13.85
CA SER A 185 2.76 -12.00 12.96
C SER A 185 3.72 -13.14 13.35
N ASN A 186 3.54 -13.76 14.52
CA ASN A 186 4.32 -14.91 14.98
C ASN A 186 3.65 -16.26 14.70
N GLY A 187 2.55 -16.28 13.92
CA GLY A 187 1.88 -17.51 13.49
C GLY A 187 2.68 -18.30 12.45
N ASP A 188 2.31 -19.57 12.25
CA ASP A 188 2.93 -20.46 11.25
C ASP A 188 2.68 -19.98 9.81
N SER A 189 1.58 -19.27 9.59
CA SER A 189 1.22 -18.65 8.31
C SER A 189 0.66 -17.27 8.54
N VAL A 190 1.25 -16.27 7.91
CA VAL A 190 0.84 -14.86 7.99
C VAL A 190 0.66 -14.34 6.57
N ALA A 191 -0.58 -14.04 6.20
CA ALA A 191 -0.90 -13.60 4.85
C ALA A 191 -2.14 -12.71 4.81
N CYS A 192 -2.21 -11.81 3.84
CA CYS A 192 -3.46 -11.15 3.49
C CYS A 192 -4.40 -12.12 2.75
N ASN A 193 -5.69 -11.80 2.78
CA ASN A 193 -6.76 -12.65 2.26
C ASN A 193 -7.60 -11.89 1.23
N VAL A 194 -8.31 -12.67 0.41
CA VAL A 194 -9.40 -12.16 -0.44
C VAL A 194 -10.72 -12.61 0.16
N SER A 195 -11.53 -11.65 0.62
CA SER A 195 -12.89 -11.92 1.11
C SER A 195 -13.87 -12.03 -0.05
N VAL A 196 -14.77 -12.99 -0.01
CA VAL A 196 -15.83 -13.20 -1.00
C VAL A 196 -17.18 -12.85 -0.38
N ILE A 197 -17.95 -12.02 -1.07
CA ILE A 197 -19.26 -11.56 -0.66
C ILE A 197 -20.31 -12.07 -1.65
N ASP A 198 -21.36 -12.71 -1.13
CA ASP A 198 -22.59 -13.01 -1.86
C ASP A 198 -23.43 -11.72 -1.96
N THR A 199 -23.52 -11.16 -3.15
CA THR A 199 -24.20 -9.87 -3.38
C THR A 199 -25.72 -9.98 -3.28
N GLY A 200 -26.28 -11.15 -3.59
CA GLY A 200 -27.73 -11.39 -3.48
C GLY A 200 -28.22 -11.44 -2.04
N ARG A 201 -27.37 -11.87 -1.13
CA ARG A 201 -27.63 -11.92 0.32
C ARG A 201 -27.09 -10.71 1.06
N ALA A 202 -26.24 -9.89 0.39
CA ALA A 202 -25.44 -8.84 1.01
C ALA A 202 -24.68 -9.35 2.25
N ALA A 203 -24.00 -10.48 2.12
CA ALA A 203 -23.36 -11.18 3.23
C ALA A 203 -21.98 -11.76 2.84
N PHE A 204 -21.09 -11.81 3.83
CA PHE A 204 -19.81 -12.53 3.73
C PHE A 204 -20.05 -14.02 3.42
N GLU A 205 -19.26 -14.60 2.51
CA GLU A 205 -19.33 -16.01 2.11
C GLU A 205 -18.11 -16.79 2.62
N ILE A 206 -16.88 -16.36 2.32
CA ILE A 206 -15.63 -17.03 2.68
C ILE A 206 -14.44 -16.08 2.51
N ASP A 207 -13.36 -16.34 3.24
CA ASP A 207 -12.03 -15.78 2.99
C ASP A 207 -11.14 -16.80 2.27
N ILE A 208 -10.40 -16.32 1.28
CA ILE A 208 -9.42 -17.09 0.53
C ILE A 208 -8.03 -16.61 0.97
N PRO A 209 -7.30 -17.40 1.77
CA PRO A 209 -5.95 -17.05 2.16
C PRO A 209 -5.01 -17.10 0.96
N LEU A 210 -4.15 -16.07 0.84
CA LEU A 210 -3.03 -16.07 -0.09
C LEU A 210 -1.83 -16.82 0.53
N PRO A 211 -0.77 -17.12 -0.23
CA PRO A 211 0.40 -17.81 0.31
C PRO A 211 1.04 -17.08 1.48
N ASN A 212 1.66 -17.83 2.39
CA ASN A 212 2.38 -17.30 3.53
C ASN A 212 3.40 -16.22 3.10
N GLY A 213 3.37 -15.05 3.75
CA GLY A 213 4.15 -13.87 3.40
C GLY A 213 3.45 -12.91 2.44
N SER A 214 2.23 -13.20 1.97
CA SER A 214 1.47 -12.26 1.15
C SER A 214 1.06 -11.04 1.97
N THR A 215 1.45 -9.86 1.50
CA THR A 215 1.15 -8.55 2.12
C THR A 215 1.08 -7.46 1.07
N GLY A 216 0.65 -6.26 1.43
CA GLY A 216 0.65 -5.13 0.51
C GLY A 216 -0.22 -5.36 -0.73
N LEU A 217 -1.34 -6.09 -0.61
CA LEU A 217 -2.30 -6.27 -1.69
C LEU A 217 -2.84 -4.91 -2.14
N GLN A 218 -2.80 -4.62 -3.44
CA GLN A 218 -3.17 -3.31 -3.98
C GLN A 218 -4.40 -3.33 -4.87
N ASP A 219 -4.57 -4.36 -5.69
CA ASP A 219 -5.66 -4.40 -6.65
C ASP A 219 -6.11 -5.82 -6.96
N ILE A 220 -7.34 -5.92 -7.48
CA ILE A 220 -8.00 -7.16 -7.83
C ILE A 220 -8.86 -6.97 -9.09
N THR A 221 -8.82 -7.91 -10.01
CA THR A 221 -9.68 -7.89 -11.19
C THR A 221 -10.26 -9.26 -11.49
N VAL A 222 -11.47 -9.29 -12.04
CA VAL A 222 -12.13 -10.52 -12.54
C VAL A 222 -11.96 -10.59 -14.05
N SER A 223 -11.61 -11.76 -14.58
CA SER A 223 -11.54 -11.97 -16.04
C SER A 223 -12.88 -11.69 -16.70
N PRO A 224 -12.93 -11.23 -17.97
CA PRO A 224 -14.18 -10.89 -18.65
C PRO A 224 -15.18 -12.06 -18.75
N ASP A 225 -14.70 -13.31 -18.75
CA ASP A 225 -15.54 -14.51 -18.75
C ASP A 225 -16.01 -14.93 -17.32
N GLY A 226 -15.61 -14.18 -16.29
CA GLY A 226 -16.00 -14.41 -14.91
C GLY A 226 -15.38 -15.65 -14.22
N LYS A 227 -14.38 -16.28 -14.83
CA LYS A 227 -13.83 -17.55 -14.30
C LYS A 227 -12.64 -17.39 -13.40
N LEU A 228 -11.82 -16.36 -13.64
CA LEU A 228 -10.58 -16.12 -12.93
C LEU A 228 -10.61 -14.76 -12.22
N VAL A 229 -9.97 -14.72 -11.06
CA VAL A 229 -9.68 -13.48 -10.34
C VAL A 229 -8.17 -13.36 -10.21
N PHE A 230 -7.63 -12.19 -10.55
CA PHE A 230 -6.22 -11.87 -10.45
C PHE A 230 -5.99 -10.84 -9.35
N VAL A 231 -4.99 -11.07 -8.51
CA VAL A 231 -4.70 -10.27 -7.32
C VAL A 231 -3.24 -9.88 -7.30
N SER A 232 -2.93 -8.59 -7.29
CA SER A 232 -1.56 -8.09 -7.18
C SER A 232 -1.14 -7.91 -5.72
N HIS A 233 0.01 -8.44 -5.33
CA HIS A 233 0.52 -8.34 -3.96
C HIS A 233 2.03 -8.57 -3.89
N ILE A 234 2.62 -8.25 -2.74
CA ILE A 234 3.97 -8.66 -2.37
C ILE A 234 3.90 -10.07 -1.76
N LEU A 235 4.81 -10.94 -2.14
CA LEU A 235 5.03 -12.23 -1.49
C LEU A 235 6.37 -12.16 -0.74
N ALA A 236 6.32 -11.71 0.50
CA ALA A 236 7.47 -11.49 1.35
C ALA A 236 8.08 -12.81 1.83
N ARG A 237 9.40 -12.89 1.82
CA ARG A 237 10.17 -14.04 2.31
C ARG A 237 10.63 -13.79 3.76
N TYR A 238 9.73 -13.31 4.61
CA TYR A 238 10.03 -12.84 5.95
C TYR A 238 10.60 -13.94 6.88
N THR A 239 10.36 -15.21 6.57
CA THR A 239 10.92 -16.36 7.30
C THR A 239 12.33 -16.74 6.85
N VAL A 240 12.86 -16.11 5.78
CA VAL A 240 14.19 -16.39 5.26
C VAL A 240 15.22 -15.50 5.97
N PRO A 241 16.32 -16.08 6.50
CA PRO A 241 17.39 -15.29 7.12
C PRO A 241 17.95 -14.22 6.17
N THR A 242 18.32 -13.07 6.70
CA THR A 242 18.85 -11.92 5.95
C THR A 242 20.13 -12.21 5.17
N THR A 243 20.84 -13.30 5.46
CA THR A 243 21.98 -13.75 4.66
C THR A 243 21.64 -14.07 3.20
N GLN A 244 20.37 -14.22 2.88
CA GLN A 244 19.89 -14.40 1.51
C GLN A 244 19.41 -13.11 0.85
N LEU A 245 19.41 -11.99 1.58
CA LEU A 245 18.96 -10.68 1.07
C LEU A 245 19.80 -10.17 -0.10
N GLU A 246 21.09 -10.45 -0.09
CA GLU A 246 22.03 -10.05 -1.16
C GLU A 246 21.62 -10.55 -2.56
N ARG A 247 20.68 -11.49 -2.61
CA ARG A 247 20.14 -12.03 -3.85
C ARG A 247 18.74 -11.49 -4.19
N GLY A 248 18.25 -10.48 -3.47
CA GLY A 248 16.95 -9.86 -3.74
C GLY A 248 15.73 -10.65 -3.30
N TRP A 249 15.89 -11.74 -2.57
CA TRP A 249 14.81 -12.66 -2.23
C TRP A 249 13.96 -12.27 -1.02
N ILE A 250 14.14 -11.11 -0.42
CA ILE A 250 13.41 -10.73 0.78
C ILE A 250 11.95 -10.37 0.47
N ASN A 251 11.72 -9.56 -0.56
CA ASN A 251 10.39 -9.28 -1.09
C ASN A 251 10.32 -9.74 -2.54
N THR A 252 9.48 -10.72 -2.82
CA THR A 252 9.12 -11.06 -4.20
C THR A 252 7.76 -10.46 -4.52
N ASN A 253 7.52 -10.24 -5.81
CA ASN A 253 6.34 -9.54 -6.30
C ASN A 253 5.48 -10.50 -7.10
N ALA A 254 4.18 -10.58 -6.80
CA ALA A 254 3.38 -11.71 -7.25
C ALA A 254 2.00 -11.31 -7.77
N ILE A 255 1.46 -12.19 -8.59
CA ILE A 255 0.03 -12.28 -8.92
C ILE A 255 -0.50 -13.61 -8.40
N SER A 256 -1.52 -13.56 -7.57
CA SER A 256 -2.33 -14.73 -7.20
C SER A 256 -3.53 -14.86 -8.13
N ILE A 257 -3.83 -16.09 -8.52
CA ILE A 257 -4.90 -16.46 -9.44
C ILE A 257 -5.91 -17.31 -8.68
N ILE A 258 -7.17 -16.88 -8.65
CA ILE A 258 -8.25 -17.53 -7.93
C ILE A 258 -9.27 -18.06 -8.93
N ASP A 259 -9.76 -19.28 -8.73
CA ASP A 259 -10.94 -19.79 -9.42
C ASP A 259 -12.19 -19.14 -8.83
N ALA A 260 -12.86 -18.29 -9.62
CA ALA A 260 -14.02 -17.53 -9.16
C ALA A 260 -15.25 -18.41 -8.85
N ARG A 261 -15.37 -19.56 -9.52
CA ARG A 261 -16.49 -20.51 -9.31
C ARG A 261 -16.32 -21.28 -8.01
N PHE A 262 -15.13 -21.84 -7.81
CA PHE A 262 -14.85 -22.67 -6.63
C PHE A 262 -14.39 -21.84 -5.43
N ARG A 263 -14.00 -20.57 -5.63
CA ARG A 263 -13.48 -19.64 -4.59
C ARG A 263 -12.27 -20.24 -3.90
N THR A 264 -11.35 -20.72 -4.70
CA THR A 264 -10.10 -21.33 -4.23
C THR A 264 -8.92 -20.72 -4.93
N LEU A 265 -7.81 -20.55 -4.22
CA LEU A 265 -6.54 -20.16 -4.82
C LEU A 265 -6.10 -21.23 -5.83
N LEU A 266 -5.97 -20.81 -7.08
CA LEU A 266 -5.50 -21.67 -8.15
C LEU A 266 -3.97 -21.75 -8.12
N GLU A 267 -3.28 -20.64 -8.13
CA GLU A 267 -1.83 -20.55 -8.11
C GLU A 267 -1.37 -19.13 -7.78
N THR A 268 -0.09 -19.01 -7.39
CA THR A 268 0.61 -17.73 -7.28
C THR A 268 1.86 -17.77 -8.13
N VAL A 269 2.07 -16.77 -8.97
CA VAL A 269 3.22 -16.65 -9.86
C VAL A 269 4.01 -15.38 -9.57
N LEU A 270 5.34 -15.47 -9.65
CA LEU A 270 6.21 -14.32 -9.45
C LEU A 270 6.26 -13.46 -10.70
N LEU A 271 6.22 -12.15 -10.47
CA LEU A 271 6.36 -11.11 -11.50
C LEU A 271 7.83 -10.71 -11.73
N ASP A 272 8.71 -11.14 -10.83
CA ASP A 272 10.14 -10.86 -10.88
C ASP A 272 10.85 -11.72 -11.93
N ASP A 273 11.99 -11.24 -12.41
CA ASP A 273 12.97 -12.01 -13.16
C ASP A 273 14.12 -12.43 -12.23
N VAL A 274 14.99 -13.31 -12.71
CA VAL A 274 16.11 -13.87 -11.91
C VAL A 274 17.06 -12.81 -11.37
N ASP A 275 17.24 -11.73 -12.11
CA ASP A 275 18.21 -10.65 -11.85
C ASP A 275 17.57 -9.26 -11.74
N HIS A 276 16.24 -9.17 -11.86
CA HIS A 276 15.54 -7.89 -11.82
C HIS A 276 14.13 -8.01 -11.23
N GLY A 277 13.93 -7.36 -10.09
CA GLY A 277 12.63 -7.33 -9.41
C GLY A 277 11.57 -6.57 -10.20
N ALA A 278 10.30 -6.87 -9.92
CA ALA A 278 9.11 -6.20 -10.44
C ALA A 278 8.37 -5.48 -9.30
N ALA A 279 9.10 -4.65 -8.56
CA ALA A 279 8.73 -4.19 -7.23
C ALA A 279 7.43 -3.42 -7.16
N ASN A 280 6.69 -3.72 -6.09
CA ASN A 280 5.44 -3.08 -5.71
C ASN A 280 4.40 -3.18 -6.84
N PRO A 281 3.92 -4.39 -7.19
CA PRO A 281 2.84 -4.55 -8.14
C PRO A 281 1.61 -3.81 -7.61
N TRP A 282 0.96 -3.06 -8.51
CA TRP A 282 -0.12 -2.16 -8.09
C TRP A 282 -1.41 -2.51 -8.82
N ALA A 283 -1.75 -1.83 -9.91
CA ALA A 283 -2.98 -2.09 -10.64
C ALA A 283 -2.89 -3.34 -11.51
N VAL A 284 -4.01 -4.04 -11.64
CA VAL A 284 -4.17 -5.23 -12.48
C VAL A 284 -5.45 -5.13 -13.32
N ALA A 285 -5.35 -5.32 -14.64
CA ALA A 285 -6.50 -5.31 -15.53
C ALA A 285 -6.35 -6.31 -16.68
N CYS A 286 -7.50 -6.87 -17.11
CA CYS A 286 -7.58 -7.71 -18.31
C CYS A 286 -7.99 -6.90 -19.53
N THR A 287 -7.51 -7.27 -20.72
CA THR A 287 -8.13 -6.81 -21.97
C THR A 287 -9.57 -7.32 -22.08
N SER A 288 -10.44 -6.59 -22.76
CA SER A 288 -11.87 -6.96 -22.90
C SER A 288 -12.09 -8.30 -23.59
N ASP A 289 -11.15 -8.75 -24.43
CA ASP A 289 -11.17 -10.07 -25.08
C ASP A 289 -10.60 -11.19 -24.17
N GLY A 290 -10.13 -10.86 -22.95
CA GLY A 290 -9.59 -11.81 -21.98
C GLY A 290 -8.26 -12.46 -22.37
N LYS A 291 -7.54 -11.92 -23.34
CA LYS A 291 -6.27 -12.50 -23.80
C LYS A 291 -5.07 -12.08 -22.97
N LEU A 292 -5.02 -10.81 -22.56
CA LEU A 292 -3.88 -10.22 -21.87
C LEU A 292 -4.28 -9.75 -20.48
N LEU A 293 -3.35 -9.95 -19.55
CA LEU A 293 -3.35 -9.39 -18.21
C LEU A 293 -2.23 -8.34 -18.14
N CYS A 294 -2.59 -7.12 -17.78
CA CYS A 294 -1.65 -6.03 -17.56
C CYS A 294 -1.47 -5.75 -16.08
N VAL A 295 -0.22 -5.58 -15.62
CA VAL A 295 0.12 -5.31 -14.21
C VAL A 295 1.12 -4.16 -14.16
N THR A 296 0.79 -3.10 -13.40
CA THR A 296 1.73 -2.00 -13.16
C THR A 296 2.67 -2.32 -12.00
N HIS A 297 3.92 -1.89 -12.09
CA HIS A 297 4.94 -2.03 -11.04
C HIS A 297 5.34 -0.64 -10.55
N ALA A 298 4.76 -0.21 -9.43
CA ALA A 298 4.94 1.16 -8.92
C ALA A 298 6.38 1.46 -8.50
N GLY A 299 7.13 0.44 -8.07
CA GLY A 299 8.51 0.60 -7.63
C GLY A 299 9.54 0.55 -8.75
N THR A 300 9.29 -0.19 -9.84
CA THR A 300 10.22 -0.30 -10.98
C THR A 300 9.79 0.50 -12.20
N HIS A 301 8.64 1.19 -12.10
CA HIS A 301 8.11 2.06 -13.17
C HIS A 301 7.91 1.32 -14.50
N GLU A 302 7.24 0.16 -14.43
CA GLU A 302 7.04 -0.73 -15.56
C GLU A 302 5.58 -1.20 -15.66
N LEU A 303 5.24 -1.73 -16.83
CA LEU A 303 4.03 -2.47 -17.10
C LEU A 303 4.39 -3.89 -17.54
N SER A 304 3.91 -4.92 -16.84
CA SER A 304 3.92 -6.30 -17.35
C SER A 304 2.68 -6.56 -18.19
N VAL A 305 2.86 -7.19 -19.35
CA VAL A 305 1.81 -7.70 -20.23
C VAL A 305 1.97 -9.21 -20.30
N ILE A 306 0.95 -9.95 -19.86
CA ILE A 306 0.99 -11.41 -19.66
C ILE A 306 -0.12 -12.06 -20.48
N GLU A 307 0.20 -13.09 -21.26
CA GLU A 307 -0.76 -13.88 -22.00
C GLU A 307 -1.53 -14.83 -21.07
N ILE A 308 -2.84 -14.60 -20.87
CA ILE A 308 -3.65 -15.34 -19.89
C ILE A 308 -3.75 -16.82 -20.24
N ARG A 309 -4.07 -17.16 -21.51
CA ARG A 309 -4.24 -18.57 -21.91
C ARG A 309 -2.95 -19.37 -21.76
N PRO A 310 -1.79 -18.96 -22.28
CA PRO A 310 -0.51 -19.64 -22.04
C PRO A 310 -0.15 -19.77 -20.55
N LEU A 311 -0.45 -18.75 -19.74
CA LEU A 311 -0.25 -18.79 -18.30
C LEU A 311 -1.02 -19.94 -17.66
N ILE A 312 -2.33 -20.06 -17.92
CA ILE A 312 -3.19 -21.10 -17.35
C ILE A 312 -2.80 -22.50 -17.86
N GLU A 313 -2.44 -22.64 -19.14
CA GLU A 313 -1.95 -23.88 -19.72
C GLU A 313 -0.63 -24.34 -19.05
N LYS A 314 0.30 -23.40 -18.79
CA LYS A 314 1.59 -23.66 -18.13
C LYS A 314 1.41 -24.08 -16.66
N ILE A 315 0.52 -23.41 -15.91
CA ILE A 315 0.14 -23.80 -14.54
C ILE A 315 -0.45 -25.22 -14.54
N SER A 316 -1.41 -25.49 -15.43
CA SER A 316 -2.07 -26.78 -15.52
C SER A 316 -1.10 -27.92 -15.89
N ALA A 317 -0.14 -27.65 -16.78
CA ALA A 317 0.90 -28.61 -17.15
C ALA A 317 1.86 -28.89 -15.98
N HIS A 318 2.25 -27.85 -15.22
CA HIS A 318 3.11 -28.00 -14.06
C HIS A 318 2.45 -28.84 -12.96
N ARG A 319 1.19 -28.58 -12.64
CA ARG A 319 0.40 -29.33 -11.65
C ARG A 319 0.25 -30.80 -12.04
N ARG A 320 -0.01 -31.09 -13.32
CA ARG A 320 -0.07 -32.49 -13.80
C ARG A 320 1.25 -33.25 -13.62
N ARG A 321 2.39 -32.58 -13.90
CA ARG A 321 3.71 -33.20 -13.72
C ARG A 321 4.03 -33.49 -12.25
N ASN A 322 3.70 -32.56 -11.36
CA ASN A 322 3.95 -32.73 -9.93
C ASN A 322 3.06 -33.83 -9.33
N LYS A 323 1.79 -33.90 -9.69
CA LYS A 323 0.90 -34.99 -9.25
C LYS A 323 1.46 -36.37 -9.59
N VAL A 324 1.96 -36.56 -10.81
CA VAL A 324 2.61 -37.82 -11.24
C VAL A 324 3.92 -38.08 -10.50
N ARG A 325 4.65 -37.04 -10.10
CA ARG A 325 5.90 -37.14 -9.35
C ARG A 325 5.65 -37.53 -7.88
N ASP A 326 4.65 -36.94 -7.25
CA ASP A 326 4.27 -37.21 -5.86
C ASP A 326 3.75 -38.64 -5.68
N GLU A 327 3.03 -39.22 -6.66
CA GLU A 327 2.60 -40.60 -6.65
C GLU A 327 3.79 -41.59 -6.75
N ARG A 328 4.94 -41.16 -7.28
CA ARG A 328 6.16 -41.99 -7.43
C ARG A 328 7.20 -41.83 -6.33
N PHE A 329 7.15 -40.74 -5.55
CA PHE A 329 8.19 -40.35 -4.59
C PHE A 329 7.60 -39.91 -3.26
N THR A 330 7.02 -40.80 -2.50
CA THR A 330 6.52 -40.57 -1.13
C THR A 330 7.61 -40.41 -0.07
N ALA A 331 8.90 -40.49 -0.42
CA ALA A 331 10.00 -40.54 0.55
C ALA A 331 10.86 -39.25 0.64
N LEU A 332 10.63 -38.20 -0.18
CA LEU A 332 11.49 -37.00 -0.22
C LEU A 332 10.75 -35.67 -0.10
N THR A 333 9.55 -35.65 0.46
CA THR A 333 8.69 -34.44 0.58
C THR A 333 9.03 -33.55 1.76
N TYR A 334 10.19 -33.66 2.39
CA TYR A 334 10.55 -32.85 3.57
C TYR A 334 10.89 -31.37 3.28
N THR A 335 11.04 -30.97 2.01
CA THR A 335 11.46 -29.61 1.66
C THR A 335 10.36 -28.72 1.06
N ALA A 336 9.26 -29.28 0.56
CA ALA A 336 8.18 -28.51 -0.07
C ALA A 336 7.24 -27.85 0.96
N ASP A 337 7.01 -28.49 2.11
CA ASP A 337 6.13 -27.98 3.16
C ASP A 337 6.78 -26.85 3.99
N TYR A 338 8.10 -26.73 3.98
CA TYR A 338 8.82 -25.71 4.75
C TYR A 338 8.62 -24.29 4.22
N TYR A 339 8.22 -24.13 2.96
CA TYR A 339 7.99 -22.81 2.33
C TYR A 339 6.52 -22.44 2.18
N GLY A 340 5.60 -23.18 2.79
CA GLY A 340 4.24 -22.73 3.07
C GLY A 340 3.36 -22.38 1.87
N SER A 341 3.60 -22.93 0.68
CA SER A 341 2.61 -22.84 -0.39
C SER A 341 1.62 -24.01 -0.25
N GLY A 342 0.42 -23.75 0.27
CA GLY A 342 -0.64 -24.75 0.44
C GLY A 342 -1.11 -25.43 -0.85
N SER A 343 -0.39 -25.25 -1.97
CA SER A 343 -0.69 -25.83 -3.28
C SER A 343 0.16 -27.04 -3.63
N GLY A 344 1.18 -27.41 -2.85
CA GLY A 344 2.16 -28.44 -3.19
C GLY A 344 2.97 -28.12 -4.48
N SER A 345 2.81 -26.92 -5.03
CA SER A 345 3.47 -26.41 -6.23
C SER A 345 4.69 -25.59 -5.86
N ASN A 346 5.79 -25.70 -6.62
CA ASN A 346 6.97 -24.86 -6.47
C ASN A 346 6.90 -23.56 -7.32
N ILE A 347 5.80 -23.31 -8.00
CA ILE A 347 5.64 -22.14 -8.88
C ILE A 347 5.87 -20.81 -8.14
N PRO A 348 5.41 -20.60 -6.88
CA PRO A 348 5.69 -19.37 -6.15
C PRO A 348 7.17 -19.12 -5.82
N ASN A 349 8.06 -20.05 -6.11
CA ASN A 349 9.51 -19.93 -5.96
C ASN A 349 10.26 -19.93 -7.30
N GLU A 350 9.55 -19.93 -8.43
CA GLU A 350 10.12 -20.08 -9.77
C GLU A 350 10.15 -18.74 -10.50
N LEU A 351 11.28 -18.03 -10.43
CA LEU A 351 11.49 -16.72 -11.04
C LEU A 351 11.41 -16.73 -12.58
N SER A 352 11.66 -17.86 -13.21
CA SER A 352 11.60 -18.00 -14.67
C SER A 352 10.21 -18.45 -15.17
N PHE A 353 9.23 -18.60 -14.28
CA PHE A 353 7.94 -19.19 -14.65
C PHE A 353 7.22 -18.41 -15.75
N LEU A 354 7.31 -17.09 -15.76
CA LEU A 354 6.66 -16.23 -16.77
C LEU A 354 7.48 -16.04 -18.05
N TYR A 355 8.68 -16.64 -18.15
CA TYR A 355 9.49 -16.54 -19.35
C TYR A 355 8.74 -17.08 -20.58
N GLY A 356 8.75 -16.27 -21.66
CA GLY A 356 8.12 -16.59 -22.95
C GLY A 356 6.60 -16.32 -23.01
N ILE A 357 5.96 -15.88 -21.92
CA ILE A 357 4.52 -15.54 -21.86
C ILE A 357 4.25 -14.16 -21.25
N ARG A 358 5.29 -13.44 -20.84
CA ARG A 358 5.24 -12.08 -20.29
C ARG A 358 6.24 -11.19 -20.97
N GLU A 359 5.87 -9.94 -21.17
CA GLU A 359 6.75 -8.85 -21.51
C GLU A 359 6.70 -7.76 -20.44
N ARG A 360 7.86 -7.15 -20.12
CA ARG A 360 7.99 -6.01 -19.20
C ARG A 360 8.35 -4.77 -20.01
N ILE A 361 7.55 -3.73 -19.88
CA ILE A 361 7.65 -2.50 -20.64
C ILE A 361 7.97 -1.37 -19.68
N LYS A 362 9.12 -0.71 -19.87
CA LYS A 362 9.50 0.46 -19.07
C LYS A 362 8.62 1.64 -19.43
N LEU A 363 8.08 2.30 -18.41
CA LEU A 363 7.26 3.50 -18.55
C LEU A 363 8.12 4.76 -18.49
N PRO A 364 7.70 5.85 -19.17
CA PRO A 364 8.45 7.11 -19.18
C PRO A 364 8.43 7.87 -17.85
N GLY A 365 7.34 7.74 -17.08
CA GLY A 365 7.16 8.42 -15.79
C GLY A 365 7.30 7.49 -14.59
N ASN A 366 7.07 8.02 -13.39
CA ASN A 366 7.37 7.35 -12.13
C ASN A 366 6.12 7.04 -11.31
N GLY A 367 6.12 5.88 -10.66
CA GLY A 367 5.07 5.44 -9.75
C GLY A 367 3.75 5.12 -10.42
N PRO A 368 3.70 4.19 -11.39
CA PRO A 368 2.44 3.78 -12.03
C PRO A 368 1.51 3.14 -10.97
N ARG A 369 0.28 3.69 -10.82
CA ARG A 369 -0.68 3.31 -9.78
C ARG A 369 -1.98 2.74 -10.30
N SER A 370 -2.40 3.11 -11.51
CA SER A 370 -3.65 2.65 -12.11
C SER A 370 -3.50 2.53 -13.61
N LEU A 371 -4.32 1.70 -14.23
CA LEU A 371 -4.38 1.60 -15.68
C LEU A 371 -5.81 1.40 -16.17
N ALA A 372 -6.10 1.97 -17.35
CA ALA A 372 -7.28 1.66 -18.16
C ALA A 372 -6.83 1.13 -19.51
N ILE A 373 -7.55 0.14 -20.04
CA ILE A 373 -7.26 -0.44 -21.36
C ILE A 373 -8.36 -0.06 -22.32
N VAL A 374 -7.99 0.60 -23.42
CA VAL A 374 -8.89 0.98 -24.51
C VAL A 374 -8.37 0.39 -25.82
N GLY A 375 -9.09 -0.56 -26.37
CA GLY A 375 -8.64 -1.30 -27.56
C GLY A 375 -7.32 -2.04 -27.29
N ARG A 376 -6.25 -1.62 -27.96
CA ARG A 376 -4.89 -2.15 -27.84
C ARG A 376 -3.93 -1.19 -27.13
N LYS A 377 -4.43 -0.21 -26.41
CA LYS A 377 -3.63 0.75 -25.65
C LYS A 377 -3.94 0.64 -24.17
N ALA A 378 -2.89 0.59 -23.35
CA ALA A 378 -2.95 0.75 -21.90
C ALA A 378 -2.60 2.20 -21.57
N TYR A 379 -3.45 2.86 -20.79
CA TYR A 379 -3.28 4.20 -20.26
C TYR A 379 -2.95 4.10 -18.78
N VAL A 380 -1.75 4.49 -18.38
CA VAL A 380 -1.21 4.26 -17.04
C VAL A 380 -0.99 5.58 -16.32
N ALA A 381 -1.62 5.75 -15.16
CA ALA A 381 -1.46 6.93 -14.31
C ALA A 381 -0.10 6.89 -13.58
N GLU A 382 0.77 7.87 -13.86
CA GLU A 382 2.14 8.00 -13.32
C GLU A 382 2.15 9.03 -12.19
N TYR A 383 2.02 8.55 -10.96
CA TYR A 383 1.73 9.32 -9.75
C TYR A 383 2.72 10.44 -9.43
N PHE A 384 4.04 10.20 -9.59
CA PHE A 384 5.07 11.15 -9.19
C PHE A 384 5.44 12.14 -10.29
N THR A 385 5.13 11.84 -11.53
CA THR A 385 5.45 12.69 -12.69
C THR A 385 4.26 13.49 -13.21
N ASP A 386 3.08 13.34 -12.57
CA ASP A 386 1.84 14.03 -12.95
C ASP A 386 1.53 13.85 -14.45
N SER A 387 1.65 12.60 -14.92
CA SER A 387 1.57 12.23 -16.33
C SER A 387 0.73 10.97 -16.54
N LEU A 388 0.37 10.73 -17.78
CA LEU A 388 -0.32 9.54 -18.27
C LEU A 388 0.56 8.84 -19.29
N ALA A 389 1.06 7.65 -19.00
CA ALA A 389 1.75 6.83 -19.99
C ALA A 389 0.72 6.17 -20.92
N VAL A 390 1.02 6.15 -22.23
CA VAL A 390 0.26 5.46 -23.26
C VAL A 390 1.13 4.37 -23.84
N VAL A 391 0.71 3.12 -23.67
CA VAL A 391 1.45 1.93 -24.08
C VAL A 391 0.64 1.16 -25.12
N ASP A 392 1.21 0.95 -26.29
CA ASP A 392 0.63 0.05 -27.29
C ASP A 392 0.94 -1.41 -26.91
N ILE A 393 -0.09 -2.19 -26.59
CA ILE A 393 0.00 -3.60 -26.18
C ILE A 393 -0.40 -4.58 -27.28
N SER A 394 -0.35 -4.17 -28.55
CA SER A 394 -0.62 -5.06 -29.69
C SER A 394 0.55 -6.01 -29.95
N GLU A 395 0.25 -7.22 -30.41
CA GLU A 395 1.25 -8.31 -30.65
C GLU A 395 2.38 -7.91 -31.62
N ASP A 396 2.08 -7.04 -32.61
CA ASP A 396 3.02 -6.60 -33.63
C ASP A 396 3.76 -5.30 -33.26
N SER A 397 3.45 -4.70 -32.12
CA SER A 397 4.10 -3.46 -31.69
C SER A 397 5.43 -3.75 -30.99
N ARG A 398 6.46 -3.01 -31.36
CA ARG A 398 7.66 -2.91 -30.51
C ARG A 398 7.35 -1.97 -29.32
N HIS A 399 6.25 -2.24 -28.61
CA HIS A 399 5.65 -1.51 -27.49
C HIS A 399 6.07 -0.04 -27.46
N ARG A 400 5.45 0.76 -28.33
CA ARG A 400 5.65 2.21 -28.35
C ARG A 400 5.04 2.78 -27.09
N THR A 401 5.88 3.41 -26.28
CA THR A 401 5.46 4.13 -25.10
C THR A 401 5.59 5.62 -25.34
N SER A 402 4.60 6.37 -24.89
CA SER A 402 4.67 7.82 -24.79
C SER A 402 4.09 8.26 -23.44
N SER A 403 4.38 9.48 -23.02
CA SER A 403 3.80 10.06 -21.81
C SER A 403 3.22 11.43 -22.15
N VAL A 404 2.03 11.70 -21.60
CA VAL A 404 1.34 12.97 -21.73
C VAL A 404 1.29 13.63 -20.36
N ALA A 405 1.74 14.88 -20.27
CA ALA A 405 1.62 15.64 -19.02
C ALA A 405 0.14 15.98 -18.76
N LEU A 406 -0.34 15.78 -17.54
CA LEU A 406 -1.70 16.11 -17.13
C LEU A 406 -1.85 17.56 -16.68
N GLY A 407 -0.74 18.25 -16.47
CA GLY A 407 -0.70 19.64 -16.07
C GLY A 407 0.71 20.24 -16.12
N PRO A 408 0.93 21.43 -15.58
CA PRO A 408 2.24 22.05 -15.56
C PRO A 408 3.22 21.27 -14.68
N LYS A 409 4.45 21.13 -15.14
CA LYS A 409 5.51 20.47 -14.37
C LYS A 409 5.97 21.38 -13.24
N LEU A 410 5.73 20.96 -12.01
CA LEU A 410 6.18 21.65 -10.81
C LEU A 410 7.57 21.19 -10.36
N PRO A 411 8.41 22.06 -9.78
CA PRO A 411 9.62 21.65 -9.08
C PRO A 411 9.27 20.73 -7.91
N MET A 412 10.01 19.63 -7.74
CA MET A 412 9.81 18.76 -6.59
C MET A 412 10.33 19.41 -5.32
N THR A 413 9.49 19.50 -4.28
CA THR A 413 9.95 19.81 -2.91
C THR A 413 10.79 18.67 -2.36
N ALA A 414 11.52 18.90 -1.26
CA ALA A 414 12.30 17.86 -0.60
C ALA A 414 11.41 16.71 -0.13
N GLU A 415 10.22 17.02 0.43
CA GLU A 415 9.25 16.03 0.88
C GLU A 415 8.73 15.17 -0.29
N ARG A 416 8.35 15.81 -1.43
CA ARG A 416 7.85 15.09 -2.61
C ARG A 416 8.93 14.22 -3.23
N ARG A 417 10.17 14.72 -3.28
CA ARG A 417 11.32 13.95 -3.74
C ARG A 417 11.59 12.77 -2.81
N GLY A 418 11.52 12.98 -1.50
CA GLY A 418 11.66 11.94 -0.49
C GLY A 418 10.58 10.86 -0.61
N GLU A 419 9.31 11.26 -0.80
CA GLU A 419 8.20 10.34 -1.05
C GLU A 419 8.45 9.48 -2.30
N MET A 420 8.90 10.10 -3.39
CA MET A 420 9.22 9.38 -4.62
C MET A 420 10.33 8.36 -4.39
N ILE A 421 11.45 8.75 -3.78
CA ILE A 421 12.59 7.88 -3.50
C ILE A 421 12.20 6.74 -2.54
N PHE A 422 11.37 7.01 -1.55
CA PHE A 422 10.86 6.02 -0.59
C PHE A 422 10.05 4.90 -1.29
N ASN A 423 9.38 5.23 -2.40
CA ASN A 423 8.60 4.30 -3.21
C ASN A 423 9.38 3.72 -4.40
N ASP A 424 10.60 4.20 -4.68
CA ASP A 424 11.40 3.83 -5.85
C ASP A 424 12.28 2.62 -5.54
N ALA A 425 12.05 1.51 -6.23
CA ALA A 425 12.85 0.30 -6.09
C ALA A 425 14.12 0.33 -6.96
N LEU A 426 14.26 1.26 -7.91
CA LEU A 426 15.48 1.39 -8.72
C LEU A 426 16.69 1.77 -7.87
N ILE A 427 16.49 2.26 -6.64
CA ILE A 427 17.57 2.50 -5.69
C ILE A 427 18.05 1.23 -4.99
N CYS A 428 17.29 0.14 -5.04
CA CYS A 428 17.62 -1.16 -4.45
C CYS A 428 18.49 -1.98 -5.41
N PHE A 429 19.38 -2.79 -4.87
CA PHE A 429 20.09 -3.80 -5.64
C PHE A 429 19.09 -4.69 -6.38
N GLN A 430 19.26 -4.84 -7.71
CA GLN A 430 18.37 -5.60 -8.61
C GLN A 430 16.88 -5.19 -8.52
N SER A 431 16.55 -4.04 -7.94
CA SER A 431 15.20 -3.45 -7.92
C SER A 431 14.10 -4.33 -7.31
N TRP A 432 14.42 -5.19 -6.33
CA TRP A 432 13.47 -6.12 -5.73
C TRP A 432 12.43 -5.46 -4.85
N GLN A 433 12.78 -4.35 -4.21
CA GLN A 433 11.95 -3.69 -3.21
C GLN A 433 12.29 -2.21 -3.07
N SER A 434 11.37 -1.47 -2.47
CA SER A 434 11.58 -0.12 -1.96
C SER A 434 11.33 -0.07 -0.45
N CYS A 435 11.52 1.08 0.18
CA CYS A 435 11.12 1.25 1.59
C CYS A 435 9.62 0.99 1.79
N ALA A 436 8.80 1.38 0.79
CA ALA A 436 7.35 1.16 0.81
C ALA A 436 6.94 -0.32 0.72
N SER A 437 7.85 -1.24 0.38
CA SER A 437 7.54 -2.68 0.36
C SER A 437 7.32 -3.26 1.77
N CYS A 438 8.12 -2.79 2.77
CA CYS A 438 7.95 -3.15 4.18
C CYS A 438 7.17 -2.10 4.97
N HIS A 439 7.18 -0.84 4.50
CA HIS A 439 6.46 0.26 5.12
C HIS A 439 5.39 0.83 4.17
N PRO A 440 4.34 0.03 3.84
CA PRO A 440 3.29 0.46 2.92
C PRO A 440 2.43 1.59 3.50
N SER A 441 1.54 2.15 2.66
CA SER A 441 0.45 3.00 3.13
C SER A 441 0.90 4.24 3.90
N ASP A 442 1.74 5.06 3.25
CA ASP A 442 2.33 6.27 3.83
C ASP A 442 3.28 5.95 4.99
N ALA A 443 4.21 5.03 4.75
CA ALA A 443 5.27 4.63 5.67
C ALA A 443 4.75 4.01 7.00
N ARG A 444 3.73 3.14 6.93
CA ARG A 444 3.23 2.37 8.08
C ARG A 444 3.86 0.97 8.13
N ALA A 445 3.20 0.00 8.75
CA ALA A 445 3.71 -1.35 8.94
C ALA A 445 3.06 -2.36 7.98
N ASP A 446 3.80 -3.37 7.56
CA ASP A 446 3.34 -4.48 6.70
C ASP A 446 2.74 -5.66 7.47
N ALA A 447 2.77 -5.61 8.80
CA ALA A 447 2.32 -6.66 9.71
C ALA A 447 3.13 -7.97 9.62
N LEU A 448 4.40 -7.90 9.25
CA LEU A 448 5.31 -9.04 9.20
C LEU A 448 6.47 -8.90 10.17
N ASN A 449 7.10 -10.04 10.50
CA ASN A 449 8.29 -10.09 11.35
C ASN A 449 9.53 -10.31 10.49
N TRP A 450 10.49 -9.39 10.56
CA TRP A 450 11.70 -9.44 9.78
C TRP A 450 12.94 -9.68 10.64
N ASP A 451 13.75 -10.65 10.25
CA ASP A 451 15.06 -10.90 10.82
C ASP A 451 16.13 -10.07 10.11
N LEU A 452 16.31 -8.83 10.55
CA LEU A 452 17.23 -7.85 9.94
C LEU A 452 18.63 -7.89 10.53
N LEU A 453 18.97 -8.91 11.33
CA LEU A 453 20.29 -9.10 11.98
C LEU A 453 20.74 -7.93 12.88
N ASN A 454 19.88 -7.01 13.25
CA ASN A 454 20.23 -5.88 14.12
C ASN A 454 20.66 -6.33 15.53
N ASP A 455 20.13 -7.45 15.99
CA ASP A 455 20.30 -8.07 17.31
C ASP A 455 20.62 -9.57 17.24
N GLY A 456 21.13 -10.01 16.09
CA GLY A 456 21.56 -11.38 15.83
C GLY A 456 20.63 -12.16 14.89
N LEU A 457 21.11 -13.26 14.37
CA LEU A 457 20.37 -14.15 13.47
C LEU A 457 19.29 -14.92 14.24
N GLY A 458 18.12 -15.10 13.64
CA GLY A 458 16.99 -15.85 14.20
C GLY A 458 16.26 -15.09 15.29
N ASN A 459 16.21 -13.77 15.20
CA ASN A 459 15.52 -12.90 16.13
C ASN A 459 14.61 -11.88 15.43
N PRO A 460 13.54 -12.34 14.73
CA PRO A 460 12.68 -11.48 13.94
C PRO A 460 11.90 -10.49 14.81
N LYS A 461 11.71 -9.28 14.28
CA LYS A 461 10.96 -8.20 14.91
C LYS A 461 9.85 -7.70 13.98
N ASN A 462 8.71 -7.34 14.58
CA ASN A 462 7.60 -6.76 13.86
C ASN A 462 7.96 -5.39 13.26
N THR A 463 7.45 -5.10 12.06
CA THR A 463 7.68 -3.82 11.38
C THR A 463 7.03 -2.67 12.16
N LYS A 464 7.80 -1.64 12.50
CA LYS A 464 7.28 -0.40 13.12
C LYS A 464 6.73 0.57 12.07
N SER A 465 5.69 1.30 12.43
CA SER A 465 5.29 2.52 11.72
C SER A 465 6.43 3.55 11.79
N LEU A 466 6.65 4.27 10.68
CA LEU A 466 7.63 5.36 10.63
C LEU A 466 7.02 6.74 10.95
N LEU A 467 5.71 6.78 11.28
CA LEU A 467 5.07 8.00 11.76
C LEU A 467 5.79 8.50 13.02
N PHE A 468 6.19 9.76 13.01
CA PHE A 468 6.95 10.42 14.08
C PHE A 468 8.33 9.81 14.39
N SER A 469 8.87 8.91 13.56
CA SER A 469 10.17 8.27 13.82
C SER A 469 11.29 9.27 14.13
N HIS A 470 11.31 10.45 13.49
CA HIS A 470 12.29 11.52 13.74
C HIS A 470 12.04 12.31 15.04
N GLN A 471 10.91 12.11 15.71
CA GLN A 471 10.54 12.75 16.95
C GLN A 471 10.58 11.80 18.15
N THR A 472 10.73 10.50 17.89
CA THR A 472 10.70 9.43 18.90
C THR A 472 11.97 8.57 18.86
N PRO A 473 13.17 9.16 19.10
CA PRO A 473 14.38 8.35 19.26
C PRO A 473 14.34 7.58 20.60
N PRO A 474 15.04 6.41 20.67
CA PRO A 474 15.81 5.74 19.62
C PRO A 474 14.93 4.99 18.62
N SER A 475 15.51 4.57 17.49
CA SER A 475 14.79 3.82 16.46
C SER A 475 15.04 2.32 16.57
N MET A 476 14.15 1.51 15.95
CA MET A 476 14.04 0.05 16.02
C MET A 476 13.40 -0.42 17.35
N MET A 477 13.02 -1.71 17.42
CA MET A 477 12.31 -2.27 18.60
C MET A 477 13.16 -2.27 19.87
N THR A 478 14.47 -2.44 19.72
CA THR A 478 15.45 -2.51 20.83
C THR A 478 16.35 -1.27 20.85
N GLY A 479 15.94 -0.15 20.26
CA GLY A 479 16.67 1.11 20.30
C GLY A 479 18.07 1.09 19.66
N VAL A 480 18.41 0.10 18.84
CA VAL A 480 19.78 -0.10 18.30
C VAL A 480 20.25 1.00 17.35
N ARG A 481 19.40 1.95 16.99
CA ARG A 481 19.75 3.14 16.21
C ARG A 481 19.42 4.39 17.00
N ALA A 482 20.40 5.23 17.24
CA ALA A 482 20.23 6.42 18.07
C ALA A 482 19.22 7.42 17.51
N THR A 483 19.08 7.51 16.18
CA THR A 483 18.14 8.42 15.50
C THR A 483 17.52 7.77 14.28
N ALA A 484 16.41 8.34 13.80
CA ALA A 484 15.75 7.90 12.57
C ALA A 484 16.61 8.14 11.33
N GLU A 485 17.39 9.21 11.28
CA GLU A 485 18.32 9.48 10.18
C GLU A 485 19.34 8.35 10.04
N LEU A 486 19.90 7.86 11.16
CA LEU A 486 20.80 6.70 11.14
C LEU A 486 20.08 5.43 10.68
N ALA A 487 18.81 5.26 11.07
CA ALA A 487 18.01 4.12 10.64
C ALA A 487 17.71 4.16 9.13
N VAL A 488 17.40 5.32 8.56
CA VAL A 488 17.18 5.50 7.11
C VAL A 488 18.43 5.12 6.32
N ARG A 489 19.61 5.64 6.71
CA ARG A 489 20.89 5.32 6.03
C ARG A 489 21.27 3.86 6.18
N ALA A 490 21.01 3.26 7.34
CA ALA A 490 21.20 1.83 7.56
C ALA A 490 20.25 0.98 6.70
N GLY A 491 18.99 1.39 6.55
CA GLY A 491 18.02 0.74 5.66
C GLY A 491 18.48 0.75 4.20
N ILE A 492 18.94 1.90 3.69
CA ILE A 492 19.48 2.00 2.33
C ILE A 492 20.67 1.07 2.16
N ARG A 493 21.62 1.10 3.11
CA ARG A 493 22.88 0.36 2.99
C ARG A 493 22.72 -1.14 3.19
N HIS A 494 21.91 -1.57 4.17
CA HIS A 494 21.89 -2.95 4.64
C HIS A 494 20.60 -3.71 4.27
N ILE A 495 19.54 -3.01 3.84
CA ILE A 495 18.28 -3.64 3.41
C ILE A 495 18.08 -3.48 1.90
N LEU A 496 18.38 -2.31 1.35
CA LEU A 496 18.34 -2.09 -0.09
C LEU A 496 19.69 -2.40 -0.80
N PHE A 497 20.75 -2.68 -0.02
CA PHE A 497 22.12 -2.95 -0.54
C PHE A 497 22.62 -1.88 -1.52
N ALA A 498 22.36 -0.63 -1.19
CA ALA A 498 22.67 0.51 -2.05
C ALA A 498 23.57 1.52 -1.35
N VAL A 499 24.34 2.26 -2.15
CA VAL A 499 25.04 3.47 -1.72
C VAL A 499 24.45 4.62 -2.52
N ARG A 500 23.79 5.55 -1.82
CA ARG A 500 23.09 6.68 -2.44
C ARG A 500 23.69 8.00 -2.00
N PRO A 501 23.58 9.06 -2.82
CA PRO A 501 23.94 10.42 -2.41
C PRO A 501 23.21 10.82 -1.12
N GLU A 502 23.88 11.58 -0.24
CA GLU A 502 23.30 12.00 1.04
C GLU A 502 22.03 12.86 0.87
N GLU A 503 21.96 13.61 -0.22
CA GLU A 503 20.80 14.45 -0.56
C GLU A 503 19.51 13.63 -0.77
N GLU A 504 19.64 12.38 -1.19
CA GLU A 504 18.50 11.46 -1.33
C GLU A 504 18.03 10.95 0.03
N SER A 505 18.97 10.61 0.91
CA SER A 505 18.67 10.22 2.29
C SER A 505 18.03 11.38 3.06
N ALA A 506 18.58 12.60 2.90
CA ALA A 506 18.02 13.80 3.51
C ALA A 506 16.60 14.11 2.99
N ALA A 507 16.34 13.93 1.69
CA ALA A 507 14.99 14.08 1.14
C ALA A 507 14.00 13.07 1.74
N MET A 508 14.42 11.80 1.94
CA MET A 508 13.59 10.80 2.63
C MET A 508 13.32 11.19 4.09
N ASP A 509 14.30 11.76 4.80
CA ASP A 509 14.07 12.29 6.15
C ASP A 509 13.00 13.39 6.14
N GLU A 510 13.04 14.32 5.18
CA GLU A 510 12.02 15.38 5.06
C GLU A 510 10.62 14.80 4.78
N TYR A 511 10.50 13.80 3.91
CA TYR A 511 9.25 13.07 3.71
C TYR A 511 8.73 12.44 5.01
N LEU A 512 9.58 11.72 5.74
CA LEU A 512 9.18 11.05 6.99
C LEU A 512 8.81 12.06 8.09
N LYS A 513 9.48 13.20 8.17
CA LYS A 513 9.13 14.31 9.08
C LYS A 513 7.80 14.98 8.71
N ALA A 514 7.46 15.01 7.42
CA ALA A 514 6.21 15.59 6.92
C ALA A 514 4.98 14.69 7.12
N LEU A 515 5.16 13.41 7.48
CA LEU A 515 4.06 12.48 7.75
C LEU A 515 3.15 13.01 8.85
N LYS A 516 1.84 12.90 8.61
CA LYS A 516 0.82 13.31 9.58
C LYS A 516 -0.05 12.12 9.97
N PRO A 517 -0.48 12.08 11.22
CA PRO A 517 -1.46 11.08 11.65
C PRO A 517 -2.82 11.37 11.01
N ILE A 518 -3.56 10.29 10.79
CA ILE A 518 -4.98 10.38 10.45
C ILE A 518 -5.81 10.15 11.71
N PRO A 519 -6.98 10.80 11.86
CA PRO A 519 -7.82 10.62 13.03
C PRO A 519 -8.20 9.15 13.25
N SER A 520 -8.36 8.75 14.50
CA SER A 520 -8.81 7.41 14.80
C SER A 520 -10.29 7.21 14.45
N PRO A 521 -10.70 6.05 13.89
CA PRO A 521 -12.13 5.70 13.70
C PRO A 521 -12.89 5.49 15.02
N TYR A 522 -12.19 5.37 16.13
CA TYR A 522 -12.77 5.26 17.47
C TYR A 522 -13.13 6.61 18.08
N LEU A 523 -12.90 7.71 17.37
CA LEU A 523 -13.39 9.03 17.76
C LEU A 523 -14.85 9.20 17.34
N VAL A 524 -15.65 9.87 18.18
CA VAL A 524 -17.01 10.28 17.88
C VAL A 524 -17.03 11.79 17.67
N ASP A 525 -17.39 12.24 16.47
CA ASP A 525 -17.34 13.66 16.07
C ASP A 525 -15.96 14.29 16.36
N GLY A 526 -14.88 13.55 16.08
CA GLY A 526 -13.50 13.97 16.30
C GLY A 526 -13.09 14.09 17.78
N LYS A 527 -13.86 13.52 18.72
CA LYS A 527 -13.62 13.56 20.16
C LYS A 527 -13.63 12.17 20.77
N LEU A 528 -13.03 12.02 21.94
CA LEU A 528 -13.10 10.79 22.70
C LEU A 528 -14.56 10.42 23.02
N SER A 529 -14.93 9.16 22.80
CA SER A 529 -16.20 8.58 23.26
C SER A 529 -16.32 8.65 24.79
N GLU A 530 -17.51 8.38 25.36
CA GLU A 530 -17.65 8.31 26.82
C GLU A 530 -16.83 7.16 27.40
N ALA A 531 -16.78 6.01 26.74
CA ALA A 531 -15.94 4.88 27.10
C ALA A 531 -14.45 5.26 27.09
N ALA A 532 -13.97 5.90 26.03
CA ALA A 532 -12.59 6.37 25.95
C ALA A 532 -12.25 7.42 27.03
N ARG A 533 -13.20 8.28 27.43
CA ARG A 533 -12.99 9.22 28.56
C ARG A 533 -12.87 8.52 29.91
N ARG A 534 -13.64 7.44 30.14
CA ARG A 534 -13.44 6.58 31.33
C ARG A 534 -12.11 5.85 31.22
N GLY A 535 -11.82 5.28 30.05
CA GLY A 535 -10.57 4.57 29.75
C GLY A 535 -9.31 5.41 29.99
N ARG A 536 -9.36 6.73 29.73
CA ARG A 536 -8.26 7.64 30.07
C ARG A 536 -7.96 7.65 31.58
N LYS A 537 -8.99 7.54 32.43
CA LYS A 537 -8.79 7.44 33.88
C LYS A 537 -8.18 6.09 34.26
N VAL A 538 -8.62 5.01 33.59
CA VAL A 538 -8.07 3.66 33.78
C VAL A 538 -6.60 3.62 33.31
N PHE A 539 -6.27 4.26 32.21
CA PHE A 539 -4.88 4.38 31.71
C PHE A 539 -3.92 5.00 32.73
N HIS A 540 -4.39 6.01 33.48
CA HIS A 540 -3.62 6.58 34.60
C HIS A 540 -3.64 5.65 35.82
N LYS A 541 -4.76 5.05 36.17
CA LYS A 541 -4.92 4.10 37.29
C LYS A 541 -3.97 2.91 37.13
N ALA A 542 -3.90 2.34 35.93
CA ALA A 542 -3.04 1.20 35.60
C ALA A 542 -1.54 1.56 35.43
N GLY A 543 -1.17 2.84 35.54
CA GLY A 543 0.21 3.31 35.47
C GLY A 543 0.76 3.42 34.03
N CYS A 544 -0.04 3.21 32.99
CA CYS A 544 0.40 3.27 31.58
C CYS A 544 1.03 4.63 31.22
N SER A 545 0.53 5.73 31.82
CA SER A 545 1.02 7.09 31.59
C SER A 545 2.44 7.35 32.10
N SER A 546 3.05 6.44 32.88
CA SER A 546 4.45 6.57 33.33
C SER A 546 5.45 6.39 32.17
N CYS A 547 5.13 5.54 31.22
CA CYS A 547 5.92 5.28 30.02
C CYS A 547 5.29 5.96 28.79
N HIS A 548 3.99 5.81 28.61
CA HIS A 548 3.23 6.42 27.51
C HIS A 548 2.73 7.81 27.88
N SER A 549 3.65 8.79 27.90
CA SER A 549 3.40 10.17 28.35
C SER A 549 3.59 11.18 27.21
N GLY A 550 3.19 12.43 27.48
CA GLY A 550 3.32 13.53 26.54
C GLY A 550 2.37 13.42 25.33
N PRO A 551 2.50 14.30 24.34
CA PRO A 551 1.57 14.39 23.20
C PRO A 551 1.71 13.22 22.22
N LEU A 552 2.85 12.53 22.22
CA LEU A 552 3.08 11.35 21.39
C LEU A 552 2.93 10.04 22.17
N PHE A 553 2.52 10.07 23.43
CA PHE A 553 2.37 8.88 24.27
C PHE A 553 3.64 8.02 24.33
N THR A 554 4.80 8.65 24.49
CA THR A 554 6.09 7.99 24.74
C THR A 554 6.98 8.91 25.60
N ASN A 555 7.76 8.33 26.49
CA ASN A 555 8.78 9.04 27.26
C ASN A 555 10.19 8.82 26.69
N LEU A 556 10.33 8.19 25.52
CA LEU A 556 11.59 7.94 24.81
C LEU A 556 12.57 7.07 25.60
N GLN A 557 12.05 6.20 26.45
CA GLN A 557 12.86 5.26 27.25
C GLN A 557 12.54 3.81 26.87
N GLU A 558 13.44 2.92 27.24
CA GLU A 558 13.32 1.48 27.00
C GLU A 558 13.00 0.74 28.31
N TYR A 559 12.08 -0.22 28.25
CA TYR A 559 11.64 -1.00 29.41
C TYR A 559 11.57 -2.50 29.12
N ASP A 560 11.92 -3.33 30.12
CA ASP A 560 11.52 -4.73 30.16
C ASP A 560 10.09 -4.84 30.68
N VAL A 561 9.14 -4.93 29.75
CA VAL A 561 7.71 -5.07 30.04
C VAL A 561 7.27 -6.54 30.16
N GLY A 562 8.24 -7.47 30.26
CA GLY A 562 7.96 -8.88 30.48
C GLY A 562 7.41 -9.64 29.27
N THR A 563 7.41 -9.03 28.09
CA THR A 563 6.91 -9.64 26.84
C THR A 563 8.02 -10.36 26.06
N GLY A 564 9.30 -10.10 26.38
CA GLY A 564 10.43 -10.78 25.74
C GLY A 564 10.41 -12.29 25.98
N ASP A 565 10.67 -13.07 24.93
CA ASP A 565 10.76 -14.53 24.96
C ASP A 565 12.02 -15.02 24.24
N GLY A 566 12.42 -16.27 24.47
CA GLY A 566 13.60 -16.85 23.88
C GLY A 566 14.86 -15.99 24.09
N ARG A 567 15.46 -15.51 23.02
CA ARG A 567 16.63 -14.62 23.04
C ARG A 567 16.33 -13.21 23.55
N ASP A 568 15.07 -12.79 23.45
CA ASP A 568 14.62 -11.46 23.89
C ASP A 568 14.20 -11.43 25.37
N LYS A 569 14.31 -12.54 26.08
CA LYS A 569 13.93 -12.63 27.50
C LYS A 569 14.73 -11.65 28.36
N GLY A 570 14.02 -10.72 29.01
CA GLY A 570 14.61 -9.68 29.84
C GLY A 570 15.23 -8.51 29.07
N LEU A 571 15.09 -8.48 27.74
CA LEU A 571 15.47 -7.31 26.96
C LEU A 571 14.52 -6.14 27.22
N LYS A 572 15.05 -4.95 27.07
CA LYS A 572 14.27 -3.72 27.07
C LYS A 572 13.83 -3.38 25.66
N PHE A 573 12.61 -2.91 25.53
CA PHE A 573 12.06 -2.43 24.27
C PHE A 573 11.79 -0.94 24.34
N ASP A 574 12.01 -0.25 23.23
CA ASP A 574 11.64 1.14 23.05
C ASP A 574 10.14 1.35 23.28
N THR A 575 9.77 2.39 24.04
CA THR A 575 8.38 2.76 24.30
C THR A 575 7.78 3.38 23.03
N PRO A 576 6.91 2.67 22.28
CA PRO A 576 6.36 3.19 21.05
C PRO A 576 5.36 4.31 21.31
N SER A 577 5.22 5.22 20.34
CA SER A 577 4.09 6.15 20.30
C SER A 577 2.77 5.37 20.20
N LEU A 578 1.71 5.85 20.90
CA LEU A 578 0.36 5.29 20.74
C LEU A 578 -0.46 6.06 19.71
N VAL A 579 0.06 7.14 19.14
CA VAL A 579 -0.65 7.88 18.08
C VAL A 579 -0.80 6.99 16.85
N GLU A 580 -2.03 6.86 16.37
CA GLU A 580 -2.41 5.98 15.24
C GLU A 580 -2.21 4.47 15.54
N ILE A 581 -2.17 4.09 16.84
CA ILE A 581 -1.97 2.70 17.27
C ILE A 581 -3.05 1.76 16.71
N TRP A 582 -4.27 2.24 16.51
CA TRP A 582 -5.40 1.50 15.97
C TRP A 582 -5.13 0.89 14.59
N ARG A 583 -4.13 1.42 13.87
CA ARG A 583 -3.77 1.00 12.51
C ARG A 583 -2.57 0.05 12.46
N THR A 584 -1.81 -0.08 13.55
CA THR A 584 -0.49 -0.73 13.55
C THR A 584 -0.49 -2.15 14.12
N ALA A 585 -1.67 -2.78 14.26
CA ALA A 585 -1.75 -4.20 14.60
C ALA A 585 -0.88 -5.06 13.63
N PRO A 586 -0.41 -6.26 14.04
CA PRO A 586 -0.44 -6.80 15.39
C PRO A 586 0.62 -6.14 16.28
N TYR A 587 0.47 -6.28 17.59
CA TYR A 587 1.23 -5.53 18.59
C TYR A 587 2.31 -6.36 19.27
N LEU A 588 3.14 -5.69 20.09
CA LEU A 588 4.35 -6.17 20.73
C LEU A 588 5.51 -6.32 19.73
N TYR A 589 6.69 -6.61 20.25
CA TYR A 589 7.94 -6.62 19.49
C TYR A 589 7.97 -7.65 18.35
N ASP A 590 7.18 -8.71 18.47
CA ASP A 590 7.06 -9.82 17.51
C ASP A 590 5.64 -9.98 16.94
N GLY A 591 4.76 -8.99 17.17
CA GLY A 591 3.41 -9.02 16.63
C GLY A 591 2.53 -10.18 17.11
N ARG A 592 2.81 -10.73 18.31
CA ARG A 592 2.02 -11.84 18.86
C ARG A 592 0.63 -11.47 19.34
N ALA A 593 0.40 -10.20 19.65
CA ALA A 593 -0.88 -9.70 20.11
C ALA A 593 -1.71 -9.15 18.94
N ALA A 594 -2.76 -9.83 18.56
CA ALA A 594 -3.64 -9.38 17.48
C ALA A 594 -4.39 -8.08 17.85
N THR A 595 -4.71 -7.90 19.13
CA THR A 595 -5.50 -6.77 19.63
C THR A 595 -4.84 -6.07 20.81
N ILE A 596 -5.21 -4.82 21.08
CA ILE A 596 -4.80 -4.12 22.31
C ILE A 596 -5.32 -4.84 23.56
N ASN A 597 -6.49 -5.49 23.48
CA ASN A 597 -6.99 -6.32 24.57
C ASN A 597 -5.99 -7.43 24.92
N ASP A 598 -5.39 -8.11 23.93
CA ASP A 598 -4.40 -9.15 24.15
C ASP A 598 -3.14 -8.59 24.83
N VAL A 599 -2.71 -7.38 24.45
CA VAL A 599 -1.57 -6.71 25.06
C VAL A 599 -1.76 -6.51 26.57
N VAL A 600 -2.93 -6.01 26.97
CA VAL A 600 -3.21 -5.63 28.36
C VAL A 600 -3.76 -6.77 29.24
N THR A 601 -4.09 -7.94 28.62
CA THR A 601 -4.61 -9.12 29.33
C THR A 601 -3.72 -10.34 29.13
N THR A 602 -3.79 -10.98 27.97
CA THR A 602 -3.12 -12.26 27.65
C THR A 602 -1.60 -12.19 27.84
N PHE A 603 -1.00 -11.09 27.40
CA PHE A 603 0.46 -10.88 27.43
C PHE A 603 0.94 -10.00 28.60
N ASN A 604 0.06 -9.64 29.54
CA ASN A 604 0.40 -8.88 30.75
C ASN A 604 0.11 -9.63 32.07
N ARG A 605 0.28 -10.94 32.12
CA ARG A 605 -0.10 -11.79 33.26
C ARG A 605 0.62 -11.45 34.59
N HIS A 606 1.70 -10.70 34.53
CA HIS A 606 2.55 -10.38 35.69
C HIS A 606 2.61 -8.87 35.98
N ASP A 607 1.69 -8.10 35.41
CA ASP A 607 1.60 -6.64 35.57
C ASP A 607 2.91 -5.87 35.28
N LYS A 608 3.76 -6.41 34.42
CA LYS A 608 4.98 -5.73 33.99
C LYS A 608 4.73 -4.66 32.93
N HIS A 609 3.58 -4.74 32.23
CA HIS A 609 3.15 -3.77 31.22
C HIS A 609 1.92 -2.98 31.72
N GLY A 610 2.06 -2.35 32.90
CA GLY A 610 0.96 -1.71 33.61
C GLY A 610 0.20 -2.68 34.53
N HIS A 611 -0.45 -2.13 35.57
CA HIS A 611 -1.20 -2.92 36.55
C HIS A 611 -2.64 -3.16 36.05
N THR A 612 -2.88 -4.25 35.36
CA THR A 612 -4.17 -4.57 34.73
C THR A 612 -4.89 -5.74 35.41
N SER A 613 -4.23 -6.52 36.26
CA SER A 613 -4.82 -7.69 36.94
C SER A 613 -5.99 -7.34 37.86
N ASP A 614 -6.01 -6.12 38.44
CA ASP A 614 -7.04 -5.62 39.34
C ASP A 614 -8.20 -4.89 38.62
N LEU A 615 -8.15 -4.80 37.29
CA LEU A 615 -9.17 -4.14 36.48
C LEU A 615 -10.32 -5.10 36.17
N CYS A 616 -11.55 -4.60 36.29
CA CYS A 616 -12.70 -5.36 35.82
C CYS A 616 -12.82 -5.34 34.29
N GLU A 617 -13.64 -6.21 33.72
CA GLU A 617 -13.81 -6.35 32.27
C GLU A 617 -14.26 -5.04 31.60
N GLU A 618 -15.11 -4.25 32.25
CA GLU A 618 -15.55 -2.96 31.74
C GLU A 618 -14.39 -1.94 31.74
N GLU A 619 -13.56 -1.90 32.78
CA GLU A 619 -12.38 -1.05 32.83
C GLU A 619 -11.37 -1.43 31.71
N ILE A 620 -11.17 -2.72 31.44
CA ILE A 620 -10.34 -3.18 30.33
C ILE A 620 -10.90 -2.71 28.99
N LYS A 621 -12.20 -2.86 28.74
CA LYS A 621 -12.86 -2.38 27.51
C LYS A 621 -12.69 -0.87 27.32
N ASP A 622 -12.92 -0.11 28.40
CA ASP A 622 -12.76 1.34 28.39
C ASP A 622 -11.29 1.75 28.11
N LEU A 623 -10.31 1.03 28.72
CA LEU A 623 -8.89 1.24 28.48
C LEU A 623 -8.52 1.00 27.01
N VAL A 624 -8.97 -0.12 26.43
CA VAL A 624 -8.75 -0.47 25.02
C VAL A 624 -9.33 0.59 24.11
N GLU A 625 -10.57 1.04 24.38
CA GLU A 625 -11.22 2.10 23.62
C GLU A 625 -10.43 3.41 23.66
N PHE A 626 -9.90 3.78 24.83
CA PHE A 626 -9.05 4.97 24.94
C PHE A 626 -7.77 4.84 24.13
N VAL A 627 -7.08 3.70 24.22
CA VAL A 627 -5.82 3.48 23.48
C VAL A 627 -6.07 3.50 21.98
N LEU A 628 -7.12 2.85 21.51
CA LEU A 628 -7.48 2.84 20.09
C LEU A 628 -7.97 4.21 19.57
N SER A 629 -8.37 5.10 20.47
CA SER A 629 -8.78 6.48 20.11
C SER A 629 -7.60 7.45 19.87
N GLN A 630 -6.32 7.01 20.03
CA GLN A 630 -5.15 7.88 19.89
C GLN A 630 -4.62 8.02 18.46
#